data_18aa790c1d3574cd9cbe74a249c1ee3b
#
_entry.id   18aa790c1d3574cd9cbe74a249c1ee3b
#
_cell.length_a   1.000
_cell.length_b   1.000
_cell.length_c   1.000
_cell.angle_alpha   90.00
_cell.angle_beta   90.00
_cell.angle_gamma   90.00
#
_symmetry.space_group_name_H-M   'P 1'
#
loop_
_entity.id
_entity.type
_entity.pdbx_description
1 polymer ?
#
loop_
_entity_poly.entity_id
_entity_poly.type
_entity_poly.pdbx_seq_one_letter_code
_entity_poly.pdbx_strand_id
1 'polypeptide(L)'
;MMAQAELRDGARLFYRNADANTYGILNVREDFARDYPDLVRRVVAVYEAGRTYALAHKDAVEESFIAATKLPKDVVQKQLRERTDLSNGKIGQAQRDAILGAGLALQQAGVIKSNTT
;
A
#
# COMPACT_ATOMS: atom_id res chain seq x y z
N MET A 1 -10.61 9.86 4.07
CA MET A 1 -10.41 8.39 3.94
C MET A 1 -11.76 7.68 4.02
N MET A 2 -12.01 6.66 3.18
CA MET A 2 -13.32 5.97 3.07
C MET A 2 -13.86 5.44 4.40
N ALA A 3 -13.03 4.75 5.20
CA ALA A 3 -13.46 4.21 6.50
C ALA A 3 -14.00 5.30 7.45
N GLN A 4 -13.37 6.47 7.46
CA GLN A 4 -13.82 7.59 8.28
C GLN A 4 -15.15 8.15 7.76
N ALA A 5 -15.26 8.37 6.44
CA ALA A 5 -16.50 8.86 5.84
C ALA A 5 -17.70 7.94 6.12
N GLU A 6 -17.51 6.63 6.05
CA GLU A 6 -18.56 5.67 6.39
C GLU A 6 -18.98 5.72 7.87
N LEU A 7 -18.00 5.84 8.78
CA LEU A 7 -18.27 5.78 10.22
C LEU A 7 -18.69 7.11 10.84
N ARG A 8 -18.34 8.24 10.24
CA ARG A 8 -18.58 9.58 10.78
C ARG A 8 -19.58 10.40 9.98
N ASP A 9 -19.57 10.24 8.66
CA ASP A 9 -20.32 11.12 7.75
C ASP A 9 -21.50 10.38 7.08
N GLY A 10 -21.78 9.13 7.49
CA GLY A 10 -22.88 8.33 6.94
C GLY A 10 -22.71 7.94 5.47
N ALA A 11 -21.49 8.03 4.94
CA ALA A 11 -21.22 7.64 3.55
C ALA A 11 -21.47 6.15 3.36
N ARG A 12 -22.11 5.80 2.25
CA ARG A 12 -22.39 4.40 1.90
C ARG A 12 -21.49 3.93 0.76
N LEU A 13 -20.76 2.86 1.01
CA LEU A 13 -20.01 2.17 -0.03
C LEU A 13 -20.99 1.45 -0.96
N PHE A 14 -21.12 1.90 -2.20
CA PHE A 14 -22.03 1.31 -3.19
C PHE A 14 -21.32 0.36 -4.16
N TYR A 15 -20.01 0.48 -4.32
CA TYR A 15 -19.19 -0.37 -5.18
C TYR A 15 -17.76 -0.49 -4.65
N ARG A 16 -17.20 -1.68 -4.72
CA ARG A 16 -15.79 -1.93 -4.43
C ARG A 16 -15.26 -3.03 -5.34
N ASN A 17 -14.13 -2.75 -5.99
CA ASN A 17 -13.36 -3.73 -6.72
C ASN A 17 -11.92 -3.71 -6.21
N ALA A 18 -11.53 -4.75 -5.45
CA ALA A 18 -10.19 -4.86 -4.89
C ALA A 18 -9.14 -5.08 -5.98
N ASP A 19 -9.49 -5.76 -7.06
CA ASP A 19 -8.57 -6.06 -8.17
C ASP A 19 -8.22 -4.82 -9.01
N ALA A 20 -9.12 -3.83 -9.02
CA ALA A 20 -8.86 -2.54 -9.67
C ALA A 20 -8.12 -1.55 -8.77
N ASN A 21 -7.71 -1.96 -7.57
CA ASN A 21 -7.04 -1.10 -6.62
C ASN A 21 -5.54 -1.03 -6.91
N THR A 22 -4.91 0.10 -6.52
CA THR A 22 -3.46 0.24 -6.60
C THR A 22 -2.81 -0.33 -5.34
N TYR A 23 -1.62 -0.90 -5.52
CA TYR A 23 -0.79 -1.38 -4.41
C TYR A 23 -0.04 -0.22 -3.74
N GLY A 24 0.19 -0.33 -2.43
CA GLY A 24 1.23 0.46 -1.79
C GLY A 24 2.60 -0.01 -2.28
N ILE A 25 3.43 0.90 -2.77
CA ILE A 25 4.71 0.56 -3.40
C ILE A 25 5.85 1.15 -2.59
N LEU A 26 6.77 0.28 -2.16
CA LEU A 26 8.09 0.69 -1.72
C LEU A 26 8.96 0.85 -2.95
N ASN A 27 9.46 2.06 -3.18
CA ASN A 27 10.32 2.36 -4.32
C ASN A 27 11.68 2.91 -3.87
N VAL A 28 12.64 2.87 -4.78
CA VAL A 28 13.99 3.38 -4.58
C VAL A 28 14.48 3.98 -5.89
N ARG A 29 15.35 4.98 -5.83
CA ARG A 29 16.01 5.51 -7.03
C ARG A 29 16.93 4.47 -7.64
N GLU A 30 16.99 4.42 -8.97
CA GLU A 30 17.78 3.43 -9.71
C GLU A 30 19.28 3.54 -9.41
N ASP A 31 19.81 4.77 -9.37
CA ASP A 31 21.22 5.03 -9.02
C ASP A 31 21.56 4.53 -7.61
N PHE A 32 20.67 4.78 -6.63
CA PHE A 32 20.84 4.27 -5.26
C PHE A 32 20.81 2.74 -5.22
N ALA A 33 19.89 2.11 -5.93
CA ALA A 33 19.78 0.64 -5.97
C ALA A 33 21.04 0.01 -6.60
N ARG A 34 21.62 0.64 -7.62
CA ARG A 34 22.86 0.20 -8.26
C ARG A 34 24.06 0.36 -7.33
N ASP A 35 24.17 1.51 -6.68
CA ASP A 35 25.35 1.87 -5.89
C ASP A 35 25.35 1.23 -4.48
N TYR A 36 24.16 0.92 -3.95
CA TYR A 36 23.98 0.36 -2.60
C TYR A 36 23.06 -0.86 -2.56
N PRO A 37 23.31 -1.92 -3.35
CA PRO A 37 22.41 -3.08 -3.46
C PRO A 37 22.23 -3.82 -2.13
N ASP A 38 23.25 -3.87 -1.29
CA ASP A 38 23.19 -4.51 0.04
C ASP A 38 22.25 -3.76 0.99
N LEU A 39 22.25 -2.43 0.91
CA LEU A 39 21.35 -1.62 1.72
C LEU A 39 19.90 -1.82 1.28
N VAL A 40 19.66 -1.87 -0.01
CA VAL A 40 18.32 -2.17 -0.56
C VAL A 40 17.83 -3.55 -0.07
N ARG A 41 18.67 -4.58 -0.13
CA ARG A 41 18.33 -5.92 0.40
C ARG A 41 17.97 -5.90 1.88
N ARG A 42 18.74 -5.17 2.68
CA ARG A 42 18.47 -5.03 4.12
C ARG A 42 17.16 -4.31 4.39
N VAL A 43 16.84 -3.24 3.66
CA VAL A 43 15.57 -2.52 3.79
C VAL A 43 14.40 -3.44 3.43
N VAL A 44 14.47 -4.16 2.32
CA VAL A 44 13.43 -5.13 1.91
C VAL A 44 13.24 -6.22 2.97
N ALA A 45 14.34 -6.74 3.55
CA ALA A 45 14.25 -7.74 4.61
C ALA A 45 13.57 -7.20 5.88
N VAL A 46 13.83 -5.93 6.26
CA VAL A 46 13.15 -5.28 7.39
C VAL A 46 11.66 -5.12 7.13
N TYR A 47 11.28 -4.70 5.91
CA TYR A 47 9.87 -4.61 5.52
C TYR A 47 9.16 -5.96 5.56
N GLU A 48 9.79 -7.03 5.08
CA GLU A 48 9.23 -8.38 5.13
C GLU A 48 9.09 -8.90 6.57
N ALA A 49 10.08 -8.64 7.41
CA ALA A 49 9.98 -8.95 8.84
C ALA A 49 8.83 -8.19 9.51
N GLY A 50 8.69 -6.89 9.18
CA GLY A 50 7.58 -6.06 9.65
C GLY A 50 6.22 -6.57 9.19
N ARG A 51 6.09 -6.98 7.93
CA ARG A 51 4.87 -7.60 7.39
C ARG A 51 4.51 -8.89 8.15
N THR A 52 5.48 -9.77 8.34
CA THR A 52 5.29 -11.04 9.05
C THR A 52 4.88 -10.79 10.50
N TYR A 53 5.54 -9.84 11.17
CA TYR A 53 5.16 -9.41 12.52
C TYR A 53 3.73 -8.88 12.56
N ALA A 54 3.35 -8.03 11.63
CA ALA A 54 2.01 -7.44 11.54
C ALA A 54 0.90 -8.49 11.38
N LEU A 55 1.13 -9.55 10.64
CA LEU A 55 0.18 -10.66 10.49
C LEU A 55 -0.05 -11.40 11.81
N ALA A 56 0.99 -11.54 12.63
CA ALA A 56 0.93 -12.23 13.91
C ALA A 56 0.43 -11.33 15.07
N HIS A 57 0.60 -10.00 14.97
CA HIS A 57 0.39 -9.05 16.06
C HIS A 57 -0.54 -7.89 15.66
N LYS A 58 -1.75 -8.21 15.24
CA LYS A 58 -2.72 -7.24 14.69
C LYS A 58 -3.02 -6.09 15.65
N ASP A 59 -3.15 -6.37 16.95
CA ASP A 59 -3.45 -5.35 17.95
C ASP A 59 -2.29 -4.35 18.13
N ALA A 60 -1.05 -4.83 18.13
CA ALA A 60 0.12 -3.97 18.19
C ALA A 60 0.24 -3.06 16.95
N VAL A 61 -0.15 -3.55 15.77
CA VAL A 61 -0.22 -2.75 14.53
C VAL A 61 -1.30 -1.68 14.65
N GLU A 62 -2.48 -2.03 15.17
CA GLU A 62 -3.57 -1.07 15.40
C GLU A 62 -3.12 0.06 16.34
N GLU A 63 -2.51 -0.28 17.47
CA GLU A 63 -1.99 0.69 18.43
C GLU A 63 -0.94 1.62 17.81
N SER A 64 0.00 1.04 17.09
CA SER A 64 1.04 1.79 16.39
C SER A 64 0.47 2.73 15.34
N PHE A 65 -0.53 2.25 14.58
CA PHE A 65 -1.21 3.04 13.55
C PHE A 65 -2.02 4.19 14.16
N ILE A 66 -2.73 3.96 15.27
CA ILE A 66 -3.44 4.99 16.04
C ILE A 66 -2.45 6.05 16.54
N ALA A 67 -1.32 5.61 17.11
CA ALA A 67 -0.30 6.51 17.62
C ALA A 67 0.28 7.42 16.52
N ALA A 68 0.51 6.87 15.32
CA ALA A 68 1.07 7.59 14.18
C ALA A 68 0.06 8.54 13.50
N THR A 69 -1.19 8.09 13.34
CA THR A 69 -2.19 8.82 12.54
C THR A 69 -3.14 9.69 13.36
N LYS A 70 -3.24 9.42 14.67
CA LYS A 70 -4.23 10.03 15.58
C LYS A 70 -5.68 9.79 15.18
N LEU A 71 -5.93 8.80 14.34
CA LEU A 71 -7.28 8.41 13.95
C LEU A 71 -8.00 7.67 15.07
N PRO A 72 -9.35 7.76 15.14
CA PRO A 72 -10.15 6.98 16.07
C PRO A 72 -9.96 5.47 15.87
N LYS A 73 -10.00 4.71 16.97
CA LYS A 73 -9.73 3.27 16.98
C LYS A 73 -10.61 2.49 16.01
N ASP A 74 -11.90 2.78 15.96
CA ASP A 74 -12.87 2.13 15.08
C ASP A 74 -12.57 2.37 13.58
N VAL A 75 -12.10 3.58 13.23
CA VAL A 75 -11.67 3.92 11.88
C VAL A 75 -10.41 3.12 11.51
N VAL A 76 -9.44 3.02 12.43
CA VAL A 76 -8.22 2.24 12.22
C VAL A 76 -8.54 0.75 12.07
N GLN A 77 -9.39 0.21 12.92
CA GLN A 77 -9.81 -1.19 12.85
C GLN A 77 -10.49 -1.50 11.51
N LYS A 78 -11.43 -0.67 11.09
CA LYS A 78 -12.09 -0.84 9.79
C LYS A 78 -11.09 -0.79 8.63
N GLN A 79 -10.12 0.13 8.67
CA GLN A 79 -9.09 0.25 7.64
C GLN A 79 -8.18 -0.98 7.61
N LEU A 80 -7.66 -1.42 8.75
CA LEU A 80 -6.68 -2.50 8.81
C LEU A 80 -7.29 -3.88 8.62
N ARG A 81 -8.49 -4.14 9.19
CA ARG A 81 -9.11 -5.47 9.17
C ARG A 81 -9.91 -5.74 7.90
N GLU A 82 -10.54 -4.72 7.32
CA GLU A 82 -11.43 -4.91 6.17
C GLU A 82 -10.81 -4.47 4.84
N ARG A 83 -9.77 -3.62 4.87
CA ARG A 83 -9.27 -2.92 3.67
C ARG A 83 -7.77 -3.02 3.45
N THR A 84 -7.06 -3.74 4.31
CA THR A 84 -5.62 -3.94 4.16
C THR A 84 -5.34 -5.44 4.09
N ASP A 85 -4.72 -5.87 3.00
CA ASP A 85 -4.25 -7.23 2.83
C ASP A 85 -2.72 -7.26 2.88
N LEU A 86 -2.19 -7.98 3.86
CA LEU A 86 -0.76 -8.20 4.06
C LEU A 86 -0.36 -9.65 3.79
N SER A 87 -1.26 -10.48 3.28
CA SER A 87 -1.03 -11.92 3.12
C SER A 87 0.10 -12.25 2.13
N ASN A 88 0.22 -11.46 1.07
CA ASN A 88 1.22 -11.69 0.02
C ASN A 88 2.25 -10.56 -0.03
N GLY A 89 3.51 -10.87 0.35
CA GLY A 89 4.65 -9.95 0.24
C GLY A 89 5.46 -10.08 -1.06
N LYS A 90 5.08 -11.02 -1.96
CA LYS A 90 5.83 -11.24 -3.20
C LYS A 90 5.27 -10.40 -4.34
N ILE A 91 6.18 -9.73 -5.06
CA ILE A 91 5.83 -9.03 -6.29
C ILE A 91 5.69 -10.07 -7.41
N GLY A 92 4.54 -10.09 -8.06
CA GLY A 92 4.23 -10.99 -9.16
C GLY A 92 3.62 -10.26 -10.36
N GLN A 93 3.03 -11.03 -11.27
CA GLN A 93 2.46 -10.50 -12.49
C GLN A 93 1.33 -9.50 -12.22
N ALA A 94 0.46 -9.78 -11.25
CA ALA A 94 -0.66 -8.89 -10.92
C ALA A 94 -0.19 -7.48 -10.49
N GLN A 95 0.86 -7.39 -9.68
CA GLN A 95 1.44 -6.10 -9.28
C GLN A 95 2.06 -5.37 -10.46
N ARG A 96 2.78 -6.11 -11.33
CA ARG A 96 3.37 -5.56 -12.54
C ARG A 96 2.30 -4.98 -13.47
N ASP A 97 1.23 -5.74 -13.71
CA ASP A 97 0.14 -5.32 -14.61
C ASP A 97 -0.60 -4.10 -14.07
N ALA A 98 -0.84 -4.05 -12.76
CA ALA A 98 -1.46 -2.90 -12.11
C ALA A 98 -0.59 -1.63 -12.23
N ILE A 99 0.72 -1.73 -12.01
CA ILE A 99 1.66 -0.61 -12.15
C ILE A 99 1.73 -0.15 -13.61
N LEU A 100 1.86 -1.08 -14.54
CA LEU A 100 1.90 -0.77 -15.98
C LEU A 100 0.60 -0.11 -16.44
N GLY A 101 -0.55 -0.67 -16.05
CA GLY A 101 -1.86 -0.09 -16.39
C GLY A 101 -2.03 1.33 -15.86
N ALA A 102 -1.63 1.59 -14.61
CA ALA A 102 -1.64 2.92 -14.04
C ALA A 102 -0.69 3.89 -14.79
N GLY A 103 0.51 3.43 -15.15
CA GLY A 103 1.46 4.21 -15.93
C GLY A 103 0.92 4.60 -17.31
N LEU A 104 0.35 3.65 -18.03
CA LEU A 104 -0.27 3.89 -19.35
C LEU A 104 -1.44 4.87 -19.26
N ALA A 105 -2.30 4.73 -18.25
CA ALA A 105 -3.40 5.68 -18.03
C ALA A 105 -2.91 7.09 -17.76
N LEU A 106 -1.84 7.26 -16.96
CA LEU A 106 -1.23 8.56 -16.70
C LEU A 106 -0.56 9.15 -17.94
N GLN A 107 0.05 8.33 -18.80
CA GLN A 107 0.58 8.77 -20.09
C GLN A 107 -0.52 9.26 -21.03
N GLN A 108 -1.60 8.50 -21.15
CA GLN A 108 -2.76 8.87 -21.96
C GLN A 108 -3.43 10.17 -21.48
N ALA A 109 -3.44 10.39 -20.16
CA ALA A 109 -3.93 11.62 -19.56
C ALA A 109 -2.94 12.80 -19.64
N GLY A 110 -1.75 12.60 -20.20
CA GLY A 110 -0.73 13.64 -20.32
C GLY A 110 -0.05 14.05 -19.01
N VAL A 111 -0.24 13.24 -17.94
CA VAL A 111 0.35 13.52 -16.61
C VAL A 111 1.83 13.17 -16.58
N ILE A 112 2.22 12.10 -17.23
CA ILE A 112 3.62 11.69 -17.40
C ILE A 112 4.00 11.61 -18.90
N LYS A 113 5.28 11.78 -19.18
CA LYS A 113 5.77 11.74 -20.56
C LYS A 113 5.75 10.33 -21.13
N SER A 114 5.53 10.20 -22.45
CA SER A 114 5.43 8.91 -23.14
C SER A 114 6.73 8.08 -23.12
N ASN A 115 7.88 8.69 -22.83
CA ASN A 115 9.18 8.02 -22.74
C ASN A 115 9.57 7.62 -21.29
N THR A 116 8.65 7.73 -20.35
CA THR A 116 8.86 7.33 -18.96
C THR A 116 8.40 5.86 -18.81
N THR A 117 9.22 4.93 -19.23
CA THR A 117 9.00 3.48 -19.07
C THR A 117 10.19 2.86 -18.36
#